data_f1273f8a3d16e28b3c0d9c51d21e4235
#
_entry.id   f1273f8a3d16e28b3c0d9c51d21e4235
#
_cell.length_a   1.000
_cell.length_b   1.000
_cell.length_c   1.000
_cell.angle_alpha   90.00
_cell.angle_beta   90.00
_cell.angle_gamma   90.00
#
_symmetry.space_group_name_H-M   'P 1'
#
loop_
_entity.id
_entity.type
_entity.pdbx_description
1 polymer ?
#
loop_
_entity_poly.entity_id
_entity_poly.type
_entity_poly.pdbx_seq_one_letter_code
_entity_poly.pdbx_strand_id
1 'polypeptide(L)'
;MRMDMLVRDINVFNSYFKRFIKGNAAIKDGKFYYIGERELDAFEPDRIVDGQGKYMVPGLIDIHLHIESTMVTPATFSYGLIKNGVTTIVPEPHEMANVFGISGVKEMIKASQDCVADMFYAIPSSVPATSMETTGGSIEIDDIDELMQTEDIICLGEIMNYYEVITDPDCKTNKILSHIRSRYPNLIIEGHVPKLLDLDLQKIINAGVNSDHTHQTVEGMDARIAAGMFIEIQEKSMTEEVIDYLKENQVDEHFCFVTDDVMTDSFQNRGHLNVLLKKAVQMGMTPEKAIYACTYTPAQRMRMHDRGAIAPGKTADFLLLSDLETFEIEQVYKKGELVYESARPYVQEMKEEQFPEHFYQSVKLAELTENDFNITIPESLESSKCRIINVQNGSTFTSETHDRIEGKEGQLSWEESPYGLIATFERYGKNGNRAHGLITGDVLKRGAVATTYSHDNHNLLVIGHNKQDMMIAANEVIRKQGGVCCVHDGKVLSMIPLPVGGILSEEPMDIVSKQVQHLTDALKSLGYEHYNVIMSLSTLSLPVSPALKITDHGLINVNEGKTVPLMMSDEA
;
A
#
# COMPACT_ATOMS: atom_id res chain seq x y z
N MET A 1 -43.47 16.46 3.79
CA MET A 1 -42.15 16.74 4.43
C MET A 1 -41.09 16.83 3.33
N ARG A 2 -40.29 17.91 3.29
CA ARG A 2 -39.28 18.12 2.26
C ARG A 2 -38.11 17.14 2.44
N MET A 3 -37.66 16.54 1.34
CA MET A 3 -36.52 15.61 1.23
C MET A 3 -35.61 16.08 0.12
N ASP A 4 -34.30 15.85 0.25
CA ASP A 4 -33.33 16.19 -0.79
C ASP A 4 -33.49 15.22 -1.99
N MET A 5 -33.74 13.93 -1.70
CA MET A 5 -33.90 12.91 -2.72
C MET A 5 -34.83 11.78 -2.27
N LEU A 6 -35.51 11.20 -3.25
CA LEU A 6 -36.28 9.98 -3.15
C LEU A 6 -35.84 8.99 -4.23
N VAL A 7 -35.32 7.83 -3.85
CA VAL A 7 -35.05 6.71 -4.74
C VAL A 7 -36.21 5.73 -4.65
N ARG A 8 -36.87 5.44 -5.79
CA ARG A 8 -38.06 4.55 -5.87
C ARG A 8 -37.71 3.24 -6.58
N ASP A 9 -38.50 2.20 -6.31
CA ASP A 9 -38.42 0.90 -6.96
C ASP A 9 -37.01 0.34 -6.99
N ILE A 10 -36.44 0.11 -5.80
CA ILE A 10 -35.07 -0.31 -5.60
C ILE A 10 -34.97 -1.54 -4.68
N ASN A 11 -34.03 -2.41 -4.91
CA ASN A 11 -33.67 -3.50 -4.02
C ASN A 11 -32.55 -3.01 -3.08
N VAL A 12 -32.91 -2.71 -1.82
CA VAL A 12 -31.96 -2.16 -0.84
C VAL A 12 -31.26 -3.29 -0.11
N PHE A 13 -29.93 -3.28 -0.06
CA PHE A 13 -29.16 -4.18 0.78
C PHE A 13 -29.32 -3.80 2.25
N ASN A 14 -29.96 -4.67 3.00
CA ASN A 14 -30.09 -4.52 4.45
C ASN A 14 -28.97 -5.28 5.16
N SER A 15 -27.97 -4.56 5.66
CA SER A 15 -26.79 -5.12 6.32
C SER A 15 -27.13 -5.90 7.60
N TYR A 16 -28.22 -5.55 8.31
CA TYR A 16 -28.61 -6.21 9.56
C TYR A 16 -29.23 -7.61 9.33
N PHE A 17 -29.92 -7.77 8.17
CA PHE A 17 -30.49 -9.08 7.75
C PHE A 17 -29.62 -9.80 6.71
N LYS A 18 -28.56 -9.16 6.22
CA LYS A 18 -27.67 -9.69 5.16
C LYS A 18 -28.45 -10.15 3.92
N ARG A 19 -29.45 -9.35 3.49
CA ARG A 19 -30.29 -9.66 2.32
C ARG A 19 -30.84 -8.39 1.68
N PHE A 20 -31.27 -8.51 0.44
CA PHE A 20 -31.98 -7.43 -0.26
C PHE A 20 -33.46 -7.37 0.15
N ILE A 21 -33.97 -6.15 0.29
CA ILE A 21 -35.36 -5.85 0.59
C ILE A 21 -35.84 -4.84 -0.46
N LYS A 22 -36.94 -5.16 -1.16
CA LYS A 22 -37.54 -4.24 -2.12
C LYS A 22 -38.18 -3.06 -1.39
N GLY A 23 -38.01 -1.84 -1.95
CA GLY A 23 -38.59 -0.66 -1.32
C GLY A 23 -38.15 0.65 -1.94
N ASN A 24 -38.17 1.68 -1.14
CA ASN A 24 -37.79 3.05 -1.50
C ASN A 24 -36.86 3.60 -0.43
N ALA A 25 -36.03 4.58 -0.79
CA ALA A 25 -35.14 5.28 0.13
C ALA A 25 -35.35 6.81 0.03
N ALA A 26 -35.62 7.49 1.15
CA ALA A 26 -35.64 8.94 1.21
C ALA A 26 -34.38 9.45 1.92
N ILE A 27 -33.78 10.52 1.38
CA ILE A 27 -32.54 11.12 1.87
C ILE A 27 -32.82 12.58 2.22
N LYS A 28 -32.28 12.99 3.37
CA LYS A 28 -32.37 14.35 3.88
C LYS A 28 -31.09 14.74 4.60
N ASP A 29 -30.59 15.92 4.33
CA ASP A 29 -29.39 16.50 4.96
C ASP A 29 -28.18 15.51 4.85
N GLY A 30 -28.03 14.88 3.67
CA GLY A 30 -26.96 13.92 3.38
C GLY A 30 -27.06 12.57 4.10
N LYS A 31 -28.20 12.26 4.75
CA LYS A 31 -28.43 11.01 5.50
C LYS A 31 -29.67 10.28 5.01
N PHE A 32 -29.67 8.97 5.15
CA PHE A 32 -30.91 8.20 4.97
C PHE A 32 -31.92 8.62 6.05
N TYR A 33 -33.11 8.97 5.60
CA TYR A 33 -34.22 9.36 6.48
C TYR A 33 -35.26 8.25 6.62
N TYR A 34 -35.57 7.59 5.49
CA TYR A 34 -36.56 6.52 5.44
C TYR A 34 -36.11 5.41 4.49
N ILE A 35 -36.34 4.17 4.89
CA ILE A 35 -36.17 2.97 4.06
C ILE A 35 -37.38 2.09 4.23
N GLY A 36 -38.11 1.76 3.16
CA GLY A 36 -39.28 0.89 3.26
C GLY A 36 -40.14 0.80 2.00
N GLU A 37 -41.20 -0.02 2.06
CA GLU A 37 -42.05 -0.36 0.91
C GLU A 37 -43.26 0.59 0.76
N ARG A 38 -43.60 1.38 1.79
CA ARG A 38 -44.82 2.18 1.78
C ARG A 38 -44.75 3.33 0.78
N GLU A 39 -45.90 3.73 0.25
CA GLU A 39 -46.06 4.92 -0.58
C GLU A 39 -45.61 6.17 0.18
N LEU A 40 -44.93 7.05 -0.55
CA LEU A 40 -44.20 8.16 0.03
C LEU A 40 -44.90 9.50 -0.21
N ASP A 41 -46.24 9.50 -0.27
CA ASP A 41 -47.06 10.70 -0.45
C ASP A 41 -46.85 11.76 0.64
N ALA A 42 -46.27 11.38 1.77
CA ALA A 42 -45.89 12.30 2.85
C ALA A 42 -44.61 13.10 2.54
N PHE A 43 -43.86 12.75 1.49
CA PHE A 43 -42.59 13.38 1.13
C PHE A 43 -42.72 14.27 -0.11
N GLU A 44 -42.09 15.42 -0.05
CA GLU A 44 -41.92 16.38 -1.13
C GLU A 44 -40.43 16.42 -1.50
N PRO A 45 -39.95 15.50 -2.38
CA PRO A 45 -38.53 15.42 -2.73
C PRO A 45 -38.15 16.50 -3.73
N ASP A 46 -36.96 17.08 -3.55
CA ASP A 46 -36.37 18.00 -4.54
C ASP A 46 -35.92 17.23 -5.80
N ARG A 47 -35.50 15.96 -5.62
CA ARG A 47 -35.09 15.06 -6.72
C ARG A 47 -35.69 13.66 -6.53
N ILE A 48 -36.16 13.07 -7.63
CA ILE A 48 -36.61 11.68 -7.67
C ILE A 48 -35.68 10.88 -8.59
N VAL A 49 -35.20 9.74 -8.08
CA VAL A 49 -34.41 8.76 -8.83
C VAL A 49 -35.27 7.50 -8.98
N ASP A 50 -35.52 7.09 -10.21
CA ASP A 50 -36.18 5.81 -10.52
C ASP A 50 -35.13 4.70 -10.50
N GLY A 51 -35.20 3.83 -9.52
CA GLY A 51 -34.28 2.71 -9.35
C GLY A 51 -34.48 1.58 -10.36
N GLN A 52 -35.67 1.49 -11.00
CA GLN A 52 -35.97 0.48 -12.05
C GLN A 52 -35.67 -0.96 -11.62
N GLY A 53 -35.88 -1.28 -10.36
CA GLY A 53 -35.58 -2.59 -9.80
C GLY A 53 -34.08 -2.90 -9.61
N LYS A 54 -33.17 -1.93 -9.78
CA LYS A 54 -31.73 -2.06 -9.53
C LYS A 54 -31.42 -2.34 -8.06
N TYR A 55 -30.14 -2.57 -7.78
CA TYR A 55 -29.65 -2.85 -6.44
C TYR A 55 -28.99 -1.62 -5.83
N MET A 56 -29.38 -1.29 -4.62
CA MET A 56 -28.79 -0.22 -3.82
C MET A 56 -27.96 -0.83 -2.68
N VAL A 57 -26.66 -0.60 -2.70
CA VAL A 57 -25.73 -1.10 -1.69
C VAL A 57 -25.00 0.06 -1.04
N PRO A 58 -24.51 -0.05 0.22
CA PRO A 58 -23.68 0.98 0.83
C PRO A 58 -22.42 1.22 -0.02
N GLY A 59 -21.86 2.41 0.05
CA GLY A 59 -20.54 2.67 -0.49
C GLY A 59 -19.49 1.73 0.11
N LEU A 60 -18.57 1.25 -0.71
CA LEU A 60 -17.51 0.34 -0.27
C LEU A 60 -16.54 1.06 0.65
N ILE A 61 -16.02 0.34 1.62
CA ILE A 61 -15.08 0.83 2.66
C ILE A 61 -13.85 -0.06 2.67
N ASP A 62 -12.69 0.53 2.43
CA ASP A 62 -11.38 -0.14 2.51
C ASP A 62 -10.62 0.39 3.74
N ILE A 63 -10.27 -0.51 4.65
CA ILE A 63 -9.70 -0.11 5.94
C ILE A 63 -8.20 -0.38 6.07
N HIS A 64 -7.57 -0.93 5.03
CA HIS A 64 -6.12 -1.11 5.01
C HIS A 64 -5.57 -0.98 3.59
N LEU A 65 -4.83 0.10 3.35
CA LEU A 65 -4.20 0.40 2.08
C LEU A 65 -3.13 1.49 2.22
N HIS A 66 -2.30 1.62 1.18
CA HIS A 66 -1.29 2.67 1.05
C HIS A 66 -1.55 3.46 -0.24
N ILE A 67 -1.92 4.75 -0.11
CA ILE A 67 -2.14 5.63 -1.28
C ILE A 67 -0.86 5.70 -2.11
N GLU A 68 0.27 5.76 -1.43
CA GLU A 68 1.61 5.92 -2.01
C GLU A 68 1.99 4.76 -2.94
N SER A 69 1.44 3.56 -2.73
CA SER A 69 1.67 2.41 -3.61
C SER A 69 1.15 2.63 -5.04
N THR A 70 0.20 3.55 -5.20
CA THR A 70 -0.24 3.99 -6.53
C THR A 70 0.64 5.07 -7.15
N MET A 71 1.62 5.60 -6.44
CA MET A 71 2.47 6.73 -6.87
C MET A 71 1.68 8.01 -7.20
N VAL A 72 0.42 8.15 -6.75
CA VAL A 72 -0.39 9.36 -6.98
C VAL A 72 -0.80 10.01 -5.66
N THR A 73 -1.22 11.27 -5.73
CA THR A 73 -1.67 12.04 -4.56
C THR A 73 -3.08 11.64 -4.11
N PRO A 74 -3.49 11.97 -2.85
CA PRO A 74 -4.83 11.68 -2.34
C PRO A 74 -5.96 12.14 -3.26
N ALA A 75 -5.83 13.31 -3.91
CA ALA A 75 -6.86 13.83 -4.82
C ALA A 75 -7.03 12.94 -6.06
N THR A 76 -5.94 12.55 -6.70
CA THR A 76 -5.95 11.63 -7.85
C THR A 76 -6.46 10.26 -7.44
N PHE A 77 -6.04 9.77 -6.26
CA PHE A 77 -6.50 8.49 -5.71
C PHE A 77 -7.99 8.47 -5.45
N SER A 78 -8.54 9.52 -4.81
CA SER A 78 -9.97 9.68 -4.53
C SER A 78 -10.82 9.60 -5.80
N TYR A 79 -10.37 10.22 -6.88
CA TYR A 79 -11.04 10.15 -8.17
C TYR A 79 -11.16 8.71 -8.66
N GLY A 80 -10.11 7.93 -8.57
CA GLY A 80 -10.12 6.51 -8.91
C GLY A 80 -11.05 5.68 -8.01
N LEU A 81 -11.06 5.97 -6.70
CA LEU A 81 -11.91 5.27 -5.72
C LEU A 81 -13.39 5.41 -6.05
N ILE A 82 -13.87 6.62 -6.27
CA ILE A 82 -15.30 6.92 -6.54
C ILE A 82 -15.79 6.17 -7.76
N LYS A 83 -15.03 6.14 -8.83
CA LYS A 83 -15.35 5.36 -10.05
C LYS A 83 -15.55 3.87 -9.75
N ASN A 84 -14.86 3.34 -8.74
CA ASN A 84 -14.91 1.95 -8.32
C ASN A 84 -15.83 1.69 -7.11
N GLY A 85 -16.65 2.68 -6.74
CA GLY A 85 -17.64 2.56 -5.68
C GLY A 85 -17.08 2.60 -4.25
N VAL A 86 -15.79 2.90 -4.09
CA VAL A 86 -15.18 3.04 -2.77
C VAL A 86 -15.38 4.48 -2.29
N THR A 87 -16.15 4.65 -1.23
CA THR A 87 -16.54 5.96 -0.71
C THR A 87 -15.83 6.37 0.56
N THR A 88 -15.19 5.40 1.23
CA THR A 88 -14.45 5.62 2.47
C THR A 88 -13.22 4.74 2.51
N ILE A 89 -12.09 5.29 2.98
CA ILE A 89 -10.84 4.53 3.16
C ILE A 89 -10.16 4.88 4.48
N VAL A 90 -9.27 3.97 4.93
CA VAL A 90 -8.34 4.19 6.03
C VAL A 90 -6.92 3.89 5.55
N PRO A 91 -6.25 4.85 4.90
CA PRO A 91 -4.88 4.69 4.49
C PRO A 91 -3.89 4.83 5.65
N GLU A 92 -2.75 4.17 5.53
CA GLU A 92 -1.59 4.36 6.38
C GLU A 92 -0.45 5.03 5.60
N PRO A 93 -0.16 6.33 5.81
CA PRO A 93 0.83 7.06 5.03
C PRO A 93 2.26 6.87 5.57
N HIS A 94 2.70 5.59 5.73
CA HIS A 94 4.02 5.31 6.30
C HIS A 94 5.16 5.64 5.34
N GLU A 95 4.92 5.62 4.04
CA GLU A 95 5.91 5.98 3.04
C GLU A 95 6.25 7.48 3.12
N MET A 96 5.22 8.35 3.16
CA MET A 96 5.42 9.78 3.37
C MET A 96 5.99 10.09 4.75
N ALA A 97 5.65 9.27 5.76
CA ALA A 97 6.26 9.37 7.09
C ALA A 97 7.75 8.99 7.09
N ASN A 98 8.15 7.97 6.31
CA ASN A 98 9.57 7.63 6.14
C ASN A 98 10.37 8.75 5.47
N VAL A 99 9.73 9.56 4.61
CA VAL A 99 10.40 10.71 3.97
C VAL A 99 10.39 11.95 4.85
N PHE A 100 9.27 12.28 5.52
CA PHE A 100 9.08 13.58 6.20
C PHE A 100 8.63 13.48 7.67
N GLY A 101 8.57 12.29 8.27
CA GLY A 101 8.07 12.10 9.63
C GLY A 101 6.62 12.53 9.77
N ILE A 102 6.28 13.08 10.92
CA ILE A 102 4.93 13.59 11.22
C ILE A 102 4.44 14.63 10.19
N SER A 103 5.33 15.41 9.60
CA SER A 103 4.98 16.39 8.56
C SER A 103 4.42 15.69 7.32
N GLY A 104 4.96 14.53 6.93
CA GLY A 104 4.44 13.70 5.85
C GLY A 104 3.01 13.27 6.10
N VAL A 105 2.73 12.73 7.29
CA VAL A 105 1.37 12.30 7.68
C VAL A 105 0.38 13.48 7.64
N LYS A 106 0.76 14.61 8.22
CA LYS A 106 -0.11 15.80 8.27
C LYS A 106 -0.43 16.38 6.90
N GLU A 107 0.54 16.43 5.98
CA GLU A 107 0.28 16.94 4.64
C GLU A 107 -0.54 15.95 3.80
N MET A 108 -0.42 14.63 4.02
CA MET A 108 -1.33 13.65 3.40
C MET A 108 -2.77 13.84 3.89
N ILE A 109 -2.99 14.01 5.20
CA ILE A 109 -4.31 14.32 5.77
C ILE A 109 -4.87 15.62 5.16
N LYS A 110 -4.07 16.68 5.11
CA LYS A 110 -4.46 17.96 4.54
C LYS A 110 -4.80 17.87 3.05
N ALA A 111 -4.01 17.13 2.26
CA ALA A 111 -4.25 16.94 0.83
C ALA A 111 -5.55 16.16 0.55
N SER A 112 -6.07 15.42 1.54
CA SER A 112 -7.31 14.64 1.41
C SER A 112 -8.59 15.40 1.84
N GLN A 113 -8.48 16.54 2.51
CA GLN A 113 -9.64 17.24 3.11
C GLN A 113 -10.75 17.61 2.13
N ASP A 114 -10.40 17.94 0.88
CA ASP A 114 -11.35 18.30 -0.18
C ASP A 114 -11.66 17.12 -1.13
N CYS A 115 -11.25 15.90 -0.79
CA CYS A 115 -11.51 14.73 -1.59
C CYS A 115 -12.98 14.30 -1.50
N VAL A 116 -13.49 13.70 -2.58
CA VAL A 116 -14.88 13.19 -2.61
C VAL A 116 -15.03 11.96 -1.73
N ALA A 117 -14.05 11.04 -1.76
CA ALA A 117 -14.00 9.92 -0.82
C ALA A 117 -13.59 10.43 0.56
N ASP A 118 -14.26 9.94 1.61
CA ASP A 118 -13.82 10.22 2.98
C ASP A 118 -12.57 9.41 3.29
N MET A 119 -11.54 10.07 3.82
CA MET A 119 -10.26 9.46 4.21
C MET A 119 -10.03 9.66 5.70
N PHE A 120 -10.07 8.57 6.44
CA PHE A 120 -9.57 8.50 7.81
C PHE A 120 -8.19 7.87 7.79
N TYR A 121 -7.36 8.11 8.79
CA TYR A 121 -5.97 7.72 8.72
C TYR A 121 -5.56 6.82 9.88
N ALA A 122 -4.66 5.88 9.57
CA ALA A 122 -3.89 5.14 10.55
C ALA A 122 -2.59 5.90 10.87
N ILE A 123 -2.16 5.90 12.14
CA ILE A 123 -0.85 6.43 12.53
C ILE A 123 0.22 5.42 12.14
N PRO A 124 1.21 5.74 11.31
CA PRO A 124 2.32 4.84 11.03
C PRO A 124 3.11 4.51 12.30
N SER A 125 3.23 3.22 12.62
CA SER A 125 3.90 2.75 13.84
C SER A 125 5.35 2.34 13.62
N SER A 126 5.70 1.99 12.37
CA SER A 126 6.96 1.34 11.99
C SER A 126 7.81 2.26 11.10
N VAL A 127 8.11 3.47 11.58
CA VAL A 127 8.90 4.49 10.86
C VAL A 127 10.08 4.96 11.71
N PRO A 128 11.34 4.60 11.35
CA PRO A 128 11.70 3.56 10.38
C PRO A 128 11.29 2.15 10.84
N ALA A 129 11.20 1.20 9.89
CA ALA A 129 10.85 -0.18 10.20
C ALA A 129 11.93 -0.89 11.02
N THR A 130 13.20 -0.54 10.81
CA THR A 130 14.35 -1.08 11.55
C THR A 130 15.41 -0.01 11.82
N SER A 131 16.35 -0.33 12.73
CA SER A 131 17.55 0.50 12.96
C SER A 131 18.65 0.32 11.90
N MET A 132 18.42 -0.55 10.92
CA MET A 132 19.40 -0.91 9.88
C MET A 132 19.21 -0.12 8.58
N GLU A 133 18.58 1.04 8.66
CA GLU A 133 18.30 1.91 7.53
C GLU A 133 18.23 3.37 7.96
N THR A 134 18.50 4.28 7.02
CA THR A 134 18.31 5.72 7.24
C THR A 134 17.08 6.17 6.48
N THR A 135 16.14 6.80 7.18
CA THR A 135 14.94 7.42 6.63
C THR A 135 15.00 8.94 6.72
N GLY A 136 14.20 9.64 5.96
CA GLY A 136 14.07 11.10 6.04
C GLY A 136 13.39 11.58 7.32
N GLY A 137 12.40 10.81 7.81
CA GLY A 137 11.66 11.08 9.04
C GLY A 137 11.61 9.88 9.99
N SER A 138 11.02 10.09 11.16
CA SER A 138 10.65 9.04 12.13
C SER A 138 9.31 9.40 12.76
N ILE A 139 8.63 8.41 13.32
CA ILE A 139 7.43 8.61 14.16
C ILE A 139 7.78 8.13 15.57
N GLU A 140 7.72 9.04 16.51
CA GLU A 140 7.99 8.79 17.93
C GLU A 140 6.71 8.92 18.77
N ILE A 141 6.78 8.61 20.07
CA ILE A 141 5.61 8.67 20.96
C ILE A 141 4.99 10.07 21.02
N ASP A 142 5.80 11.12 21.03
CA ASP A 142 5.32 12.50 21.06
C ASP A 142 4.59 12.85 19.74
N ASP A 143 5.05 12.34 18.60
CA ASP A 143 4.38 12.51 17.30
C ASP A 143 3.02 11.81 17.29
N ILE A 144 2.95 10.62 17.90
CA ILE A 144 1.68 9.88 18.05
C ILE A 144 0.69 10.69 18.89
N ASP A 145 1.14 11.23 20.04
CA ASP A 145 0.29 12.06 20.89
C ASP A 145 -0.19 13.33 20.19
N GLU A 146 0.62 13.91 19.30
CA GLU A 146 0.24 15.05 18.47
C GLU A 146 -0.79 14.66 17.39
N LEU A 147 -0.57 13.56 16.67
CA LEU A 147 -1.50 13.06 15.64
C LEU A 147 -2.85 12.67 16.25
N MET A 148 -2.89 12.12 17.45
CA MET A 148 -4.13 11.80 18.18
C MET A 148 -5.00 13.01 18.52
N GLN A 149 -4.54 14.24 18.30
CA GLN A 149 -5.39 15.43 18.39
C GLN A 149 -6.21 15.67 17.10
N THR A 150 -5.95 14.94 16.05
CA THR A 150 -6.61 15.06 14.75
C THR A 150 -7.80 14.10 14.69
N GLU A 151 -8.99 14.63 14.32
CA GLU A 151 -10.24 13.83 14.27
C GLU A 151 -10.21 12.76 13.16
N ASP A 152 -9.39 12.95 12.14
CA ASP A 152 -9.26 11.99 11.03
C ASP A 152 -8.44 10.75 11.40
N ILE A 153 -7.73 10.75 12.53
CA ILE A 153 -6.97 9.60 13.02
C ILE A 153 -7.88 8.65 13.79
N ILE A 154 -7.96 7.38 13.37
CA ILE A 154 -8.87 6.40 13.96
C ILE A 154 -8.23 5.10 14.44
N CYS A 155 -6.99 4.80 14.03
CA CYS A 155 -6.26 3.61 14.47
C CYS A 155 -4.74 3.86 14.49
N LEU A 156 -4.01 2.99 15.18
CA LEU A 156 -2.60 2.80 14.98
C LEU A 156 -2.42 1.85 13.80
N GLY A 157 -1.56 2.18 12.87
CA GLY A 157 -1.26 1.41 11.68
C GLY A 157 -0.53 0.09 11.96
N GLU A 158 -0.20 -0.59 10.90
CA GLU A 158 0.35 -1.95 10.99
C GLU A 158 1.65 -2.06 11.78
N ILE A 159 1.72 -3.09 12.59
CA ILE A 159 2.94 -3.45 13.33
C ILE A 159 3.77 -4.38 12.46
N MET A 160 4.70 -3.82 11.67
CA MET A 160 5.51 -4.58 10.70
C MET A 160 6.60 -5.41 11.36
N ASN A 161 7.28 -4.86 12.38
CA ASN A 161 8.40 -5.54 13.03
C ASN A 161 7.92 -6.44 14.19
N TYR A 162 7.05 -7.40 13.86
CA TYR A 162 6.50 -8.35 14.82
C TYR A 162 7.59 -9.18 15.53
N TYR A 163 8.73 -9.42 14.84
CA TYR A 163 9.83 -10.20 15.40
C TYR A 163 10.43 -9.51 16.64
N GLU A 164 10.74 -8.21 16.55
CA GLU A 164 11.23 -7.47 17.72
C GLU A 164 10.18 -7.41 18.83
N VAL A 165 8.89 -7.26 18.49
CA VAL A 165 7.82 -7.23 19.51
C VAL A 165 7.82 -8.49 20.36
N ILE A 166 8.06 -9.66 19.79
CA ILE A 166 8.06 -10.93 20.54
C ILE A 166 9.39 -11.29 21.17
N THR A 167 10.52 -10.71 20.72
CA THR A 167 11.87 -11.07 21.16
C THR A 167 12.57 -10.02 22.03
N ASP A 168 12.23 -8.73 21.86
CA ASP A 168 12.82 -7.61 22.62
C ASP A 168 11.74 -6.76 23.30
N PRO A 169 11.54 -6.92 24.62
CA PRO A 169 10.55 -6.14 25.38
C PRO A 169 10.84 -4.63 25.40
N ASP A 170 12.09 -4.23 25.15
CA ASP A 170 12.55 -2.83 25.20
C ASP A 170 12.62 -2.16 23.83
N CYS A 171 12.21 -2.84 22.75
CA CYS A 171 12.20 -2.27 21.41
C CYS A 171 11.26 -1.05 21.30
N LYS A 172 11.48 -0.22 20.27
CA LYS A 172 10.67 0.98 20.00
C LYS A 172 9.18 0.63 19.91
N THR A 173 8.84 -0.40 19.15
CA THR A 173 7.46 -0.82 18.92
C THR A 173 6.75 -1.22 20.20
N ASN A 174 7.41 -1.98 21.11
CA ASN A 174 6.82 -2.34 22.41
C ASN A 174 6.59 -1.12 23.31
N LYS A 175 7.45 -0.10 23.24
CA LYS A 175 7.24 1.17 23.95
C LYS A 175 6.02 1.92 23.41
N ILE A 176 5.87 1.99 22.08
CA ILE A 176 4.68 2.56 21.42
C ILE A 176 3.41 1.81 21.84
N LEU A 177 3.39 0.49 21.73
CA LEU A 177 2.23 -0.34 22.10
C LEU A 177 1.84 -0.16 23.58
N SER A 178 2.83 -0.11 24.47
CA SER A 178 2.61 0.13 25.91
C SER A 178 2.03 1.52 26.17
N HIS A 179 2.52 2.54 25.47
CA HIS A 179 2.00 3.90 25.55
C HIS A 179 0.54 3.97 25.05
N ILE A 180 0.25 3.42 23.88
CA ILE A 180 -1.11 3.38 23.29
C ILE A 180 -2.09 2.68 24.24
N ARG A 181 -1.73 1.50 24.76
CA ARG A 181 -2.60 0.75 25.67
C ARG A 181 -2.88 1.50 26.98
N SER A 182 -1.92 2.28 27.45
CA SER A 182 -2.07 3.07 28.68
C SER A 182 -2.88 4.34 28.46
N ARG A 183 -2.61 5.09 27.38
CA ARG A 183 -3.16 6.42 27.16
C ARG A 183 -4.42 6.41 26.29
N TYR A 184 -4.47 5.50 25.32
CA TYR A 184 -5.55 5.36 24.32
C TYR A 184 -6.12 3.94 24.27
N PRO A 185 -6.64 3.40 25.40
CA PRO A 185 -6.98 1.96 25.54
C PRO A 185 -8.06 1.47 24.56
N ASN A 186 -8.76 2.39 23.91
CA ASN A 186 -9.79 2.08 22.91
C ASN A 186 -9.29 2.21 21.47
N LEU A 187 -8.05 2.65 21.24
CA LEU A 187 -7.52 2.76 19.89
C LEU A 187 -7.35 1.36 19.28
N ILE A 188 -7.76 1.22 18.04
CA ILE A 188 -7.57 0.02 17.24
C ILE A 188 -6.08 -0.05 16.87
N ILE A 189 -5.49 -1.25 16.92
CA ILE A 189 -4.09 -1.49 16.55
C ILE A 189 -4.07 -2.52 15.44
N GLU A 190 -3.68 -2.10 14.24
CA GLU A 190 -3.58 -2.97 13.07
C GLU A 190 -2.26 -3.75 13.08
N GLY A 191 -2.24 -4.90 12.42
CA GLY A 191 -1.10 -5.80 12.45
C GLY A 191 -0.66 -6.32 11.10
N HIS A 192 0.63 -6.62 11.03
CA HIS A 192 1.30 -7.32 9.95
C HIS A 192 2.03 -8.53 10.55
N VAL A 193 1.34 -9.67 10.62
CA VAL A 193 1.74 -10.82 11.46
C VAL A 193 1.88 -12.11 10.63
N PRO A 194 2.83 -12.15 9.66
CA PRO A 194 2.92 -13.28 8.75
C PRO A 194 3.32 -14.57 9.49
N LYS A 195 2.60 -15.66 9.21
CA LYS A 195 2.96 -17.04 9.60
C LYS A 195 3.05 -17.33 11.10
N LEU A 196 2.77 -16.39 11.98
CA LEU A 196 2.77 -16.67 13.42
C LEU A 196 1.58 -17.56 13.83
N LEU A 197 1.86 -18.53 14.68
CA LEU A 197 0.91 -19.46 15.26
C LEU A 197 1.22 -19.63 16.76
N ASP A 198 0.34 -20.34 17.47
CA ASP A 198 0.52 -20.73 18.86
C ASP A 198 0.94 -19.58 19.79
N LEU A 199 1.97 -19.82 20.60
CA LEU A 199 2.42 -18.90 21.63
C LEU A 199 2.91 -17.54 21.05
N ASP A 200 3.56 -17.55 19.90
CA ASP A 200 4.09 -16.31 19.30
C ASP A 200 2.96 -15.43 18.75
N LEU A 201 1.92 -16.03 18.15
CA LEU A 201 0.68 -15.30 17.81
C LEU A 201 0.03 -14.69 19.07
N GLN A 202 -0.06 -15.44 20.15
CA GLN A 202 -0.66 -14.94 21.39
C GLN A 202 0.17 -13.84 22.04
N LYS A 203 1.51 -13.85 21.93
CA LYS A 203 2.35 -12.75 22.39
C LYS A 203 2.02 -11.44 21.68
N ILE A 204 1.86 -11.46 20.36
CA ILE A 204 1.49 -10.29 19.55
C ILE A 204 0.10 -9.78 19.95
N ILE A 205 -0.88 -10.67 20.10
CA ILE A 205 -2.22 -10.29 20.55
C ILE A 205 -2.18 -9.68 21.95
N ASN A 206 -1.41 -10.27 22.87
CA ASN A 206 -1.21 -9.72 24.21
C ASN A 206 -0.49 -8.38 24.22
N ALA A 207 0.36 -8.08 23.23
CA ALA A 207 0.94 -6.76 23.03
C ALA A 207 -0.09 -5.71 22.59
N GLY A 208 -1.27 -6.13 22.10
CA GLY A 208 -2.40 -5.27 21.74
C GLY A 208 -2.77 -5.29 20.26
N VAL A 209 -1.97 -5.95 19.41
CA VAL A 209 -2.26 -6.08 17.97
C VAL A 209 -3.47 -6.98 17.79
N ASN A 210 -4.48 -6.53 17.03
CA ASN A 210 -5.76 -7.23 16.99
C ASN A 210 -6.34 -7.41 15.56
N SER A 211 -5.51 -7.22 14.51
CA SER A 211 -5.81 -7.65 13.13
C SER A 211 -4.58 -8.25 12.43
N ASP A 212 -4.80 -8.85 11.28
CA ASP A 212 -3.75 -9.28 10.35
C ASP A 212 -4.26 -9.29 8.91
N HIS A 213 -3.53 -8.62 8.02
CA HIS A 213 -3.84 -8.57 6.58
C HIS A 213 -2.85 -9.38 5.73
N THR A 214 -1.82 -9.99 6.33
CA THR A 214 -0.79 -10.72 5.57
C THR A 214 -1.38 -11.92 4.81
N HIS A 215 -0.55 -12.63 4.03
CA HIS A 215 -1.03 -13.79 3.28
C HIS A 215 -1.66 -14.84 4.22
N GLN A 216 -2.94 -15.09 4.04
CA GLN A 216 -3.73 -15.99 4.88
C GLN A 216 -3.74 -17.44 4.35
N THR A 217 -3.75 -18.37 5.28
CA THR A 217 -4.06 -19.79 5.07
C THR A 217 -5.25 -20.17 5.97
N VAL A 218 -5.94 -21.27 5.67
CA VAL A 218 -7.07 -21.74 6.52
C VAL A 218 -6.61 -21.95 7.97
N GLU A 219 -5.48 -22.65 8.19
CA GLU A 219 -4.91 -22.84 9.53
C GLU A 219 -4.61 -21.51 10.23
N GLY A 220 -4.01 -20.57 9.50
CA GLY A 220 -3.69 -19.24 10.02
C GLY A 220 -4.92 -18.44 10.41
N MET A 221 -5.96 -18.44 9.59
CA MET A 221 -7.22 -17.75 9.88
C MET A 221 -7.94 -18.38 11.09
N ASP A 222 -8.02 -19.71 11.15
CA ASP A 222 -8.65 -20.41 12.26
C ASP A 222 -7.96 -20.06 13.59
N ALA A 223 -6.62 -20.12 13.62
CA ALA A 223 -5.85 -19.77 14.81
C ALA A 223 -6.05 -18.31 15.25
N ARG A 224 -6.09 -17.36 14.30
CA ARG A 224 -6.26 -15.93 14.57
C ARG A 224 -7.66 -15.60 15.05
N ILE A 225 -8.69 -16.10 14.35
CA ILE A 225 -10.10 -15.88 14.73
C ILE A 225 -10.39 -16.52 16.10
N ALA A 226 -9.90 -17.76 16.34
CA ALA A 226 -10.05 -18.41 17.65
C ALA A 226 -9.38 -17.62 18.79
N ALA A 227 -8.31 -16.89 18.50
CA ALA A 227 -7.62 -16.02 19.44
C ALA A 227 -8.22 -14.59 19.53
N GLY A 228 -9.29 -14.29 18.77
CA GLY A 228 -9.98 -12.99 18.78
C GLY A 228 -9.35 -11.93 17.87
N MET A 229 -8.48 -12.29 16.93
CA MET A 229 -7.89 -11.39 15.96
C MET A 229 -8.82 -11.23 14.75
N PHE A 230 -8.94 -10.01 14.24
CA PHE A 230 -9.68 -9.69 13.02
C PHE A 230 -8.83 -9.99 11.79
N ILE A 231 -9.46 -10.45 10.70
CA ILE A 231 -8.77 -10.83 9.46
C ILE A 231 -9.12 -9.87 8.33
N GLU A 232 -8.10 -9.37 7.66
CA GLU A 232 -8.19 -8.51 6.50
C GLU A 232 -7.67 -9.25 5.27
N ILE A 233 -8.58 -9.58 4.35
CA ILE A 233 -8.30 -10.47 3.23
C ILE A 233 -7.88 -9.65 2.00
N GLN A 234 -6.62 -9.78 1.59
CA GLN A 234 -6.10 -9.23 0.35
C GLN A 234 -6.36 -10.18 -0.83
N GLU A 235 -6.24 -9.66 -2.07
CA GLU A 235 -6.41 -10.46 -3.30
C GLU A 235 -5.49 -11.70 -3.35
N LYS A 236 -4.23 -11.58 -2.88
CA LYS A 236 -3.26 -12.68 -2.85
C LYS A 236 -3.65 -13.82 -1.91
N SER A 237 -4.52 -13.56 -0.93
CA SER A 237 -5.04 -14.55 0.00
C SER A 237 -6.33 -15.24 -0.47
N MET A 238 -6.93 -14.78 -1.59
CA MET A 238 -8.19 -15.32 -2.11
C MET A 238 -7.94 -16.59 -2.93
N THR A 239 -7.59 -17.69 -2.24
CA THR A 239 -7.53 -19.05 -2.81
C THR A 239 -8.88 -19.75 -2.67
N GLU A 240 -9.09 -20.88 -3.37
CA GLU A 240 -10.33 -21.67 -3.24
C GLU A 240 -10.55 -22.10 -1.79
N GLU A 241 -9.51 -22.60 -1.12
CA GLU A 241 -9.60 -23.06 0.28
C GLU A 241 -9.98 -21.93 1.25
N VAL A 242 -9.40 -20.74 1.07
CA VAL A 242 -9.70 -19.57 1.91
C VAL A 242 -11.14 -19.10 1.68
N ILE A 243 -11.58 -19.00 0.44
CA ILE A 243 -12.96 -18.57 0.14
C ILE A 243 -13.98 -19.62 0.60
N ASP A 244 -13.68 -20.92 0.45
CA ASP A 244 -14.55 -21.99 0.94
C ASP A 244 -14.64 -21.96 2.47
N TYR A 245 -13.52 -21.77 3.18
CA TYR A 245 -13.53 -21.59 4.64
C TYR A 245 -14.44 -20.42 5.05
N LEU A 246 -14.33 -19.28 4.40
CA LEU A 246 -15.15 -18.10 4.68
C LEU A 246 -16.64 -18.35 4.38
N LYS A 247 -16.97 -19.12 3.35
CA LYS A 247 -18.36 -19.47 2.98
C LYS A 247 -19.01 -20.42 3.98
N GLU A 248 -18.27 -21.42 4.43
CA GLU A 248 -18.78 -22.52 5.24
C GLU A 248 -18.86 -22.20 6.74
N ASN A 249 -18.05 -21.24 7.21
CA ASN A 249 -18.01 -20.86 8.62
C ASN A 249 -18.79 -19.57 8.89
N GLN A 250 -19.32 -19.44 10.11
CA GLN A 250 -20.08 -18.27 10.57
C GLN A 250 -19.11 -17.19 11.10
N VAL A 251 -18.20 -16.72 10.24
CA VAL A 251 -17.14 -15.77 10.60
C VAL A 251 -17.34 -14.37 9.98
N ASP A 252 -18.56 -14.05 9.53
CA ASP A 252 -18.86 -12.81 8.80
C ASP A 252 -18.46 -11.54 9.54
N GLU A 253 -18.46 -11.57 10.88
CA GLU A 253 -18.11 -10.41 11.72
C GLU A 253 -16.60 -10.32 12.02
N HIS A 254 -15.79 -11.28 11.52
CA HIS A 254 -14.39 -11.43 11.87
C HIS A 254 -13.44 -11.22 10.70
N PHE A 255 -13.95 -10.87 9.53
CA PHE A 255 -13.12 -10.54 8.37
C PHE A 255 -13.73 -9.43 7.50
N CYS A 256 -12.88 -8.77 6.74
CA CYS A 256 -13.27 -7.92 5.61
C CYS A 256 -12.29 -8.12 4.46
N PHE A 257 -12.62 -7.56 3.30
CA PHE A 257 -11.68 -7.43 2.19
C PHE A 257 -10.96 -6.09 2.25
N VAL A 258 -9.67 -6.10 1.96
CA VAL A 258 -8.80 -4.91 1.89
C VAL A 258 -7.89 -5.01 0.67
N THR A 259 -7.42 -3.88 0.16
CA THR A 259 -6.58 -3.89 -1.04
C THR A 259 -5.09 -3.94 -0.75
N ASP A 260 -4.62 -3.34 0.35
CA ASP A 260 -3.19 -3.16 0.65
C ASP A 260 -2.49 -2.39 -0.48
N ASP A 261 -1.36 -2.86 -0.98
CA ASP A 261 -0.61 -2.26 -2.09
C ASP A 261 -1.29 -2.50 -3.45
N VAL A 262 -1.71 -1.45 -4.11
CA VAL A 262 -2.26 -1.50 -5.46
C VAL A 262 -1.47 -0.59 -6.38
N MET A 263 -0.89 -1.15 -7.44
CA MET A 263 -0.18 -0.35 -8.45
C MET A 263 -1.16 0.43 -9.33
N THR A 264 -0.74 1.62 -9.78
CA THR A 264 -1.57 2.55 -10.56
C THR A 264 -2.18 1.93 -11.82
N ASP A 265 -1.40 1.12 -12.55
CA ASP A 265 -1.86 0.44 -13.77
C ASP A 265 -2.92 -0.62 -13.46
N SER A 266 -2.76 -1.37 -12.39
CA SER A 266 -3.76 -2.33 -11.90
C SER A 266 -5.04 -1.60 -11.46
N PHE A 267 -4.91 -0.53 -10.69
CA PHE A 267 -6.04 0.29 -10.24
C PHE A 267 -6.82 0.86 -11.44
N GLN A 268 -6.12 1.47 -12.39
CA GLN A 268 -6.75 2.08 -13.57
C GLN A 268 -7.45 1.07 -14.47
N ASN A 269 -6.86 -0.11 -14.65
CA ASN A 269 -7.33 -1.10 -15.63
C ASN A 269 -8.29 -2.14 -15.04
N ARG A 270 -8.16 -2.48 -13.77
CA ARG A 270 -8.98 -3.52 -13.11
C ARG A 270 -9.99 -2.94 -12.12
N GLY A 271 -9.61 -1.92 -11.38
CA GLY A 271 -10.36 -1.31 -10.30
C GLY A 271 -9.66 -1.46 -8.94
N HIS A 272 -10.42 -1.33 -7.87
CA HIS A 272 -9.96 -1.33 -6.49
C HIS A 272 -10.67 -2.43 -5.67
N LEU A 273 -11.19 -2.13 -4.48
CA LEU A 273 -11.91 -3.09 -3.63
C LEU A 273 -13.08 -3.82 -4.34
N ASN A 274 -13.71 -3.18 -5.33
CA ASN A 274 -14.73 -3.82 -6.18
C ASN A 274 -14.22 -5.05 -6.95
N VAL A 275 -12.90 -5.12 -7.21
CA VAL A 275 -12.26 -6.30 -7.85
C VAL A 275 -12.28 -7.51 -6.92
N LEU A 276 -11.95 -7.29 -5.63
CA LEU A 276 -11.95 -8.36 -4.63
C LEU A 276 -13.36 -8.86 -4.40
N LEU A 277 -14.36 -7.95 -4.32
CA LEU A 277 -15.76 -8.30 -4.20
C LEU A 277 -16.20 -9.17 -5.38
N LYS A 278 -15.96 -8.75 -6.61
CA LYS A 278 -16.27 -9.53 -7.84
C LYS A 278 -15.60 -10.89 -7.81
N LYS A 279 -14.32 -10.96 -7.47
CA LYS A 279 -13.57 -12.20 -7.39
C LYS A 279 -14.18 -13.16 -6.35
N ALA A 280 -14.56 -12.67 -5.17
CA ALA A 280 -15.22 -13.47 -4.14
C ALA A 280 -16.53 -14.09 -4.66
N VAL A 281 -17.36 -13.30 -5.35
CA VAL A 281 -18.62 -13.77 -5.96
C VAL A 281 -18.34 -14.81 -7.04
N GLN A 282 -17.37 -14.58 -7.91
CA GLN A 282 -16.96 -15.54 -8.96
C GLN A 282 -16.44 -16.86 -8.38
N MET A 283 -15.85 -16.82 -7.16
CA MET A 283 -15.41 -18.01 -6.41
C MET A 283 -16.54 -18.65 -5.58
N GLY A 284 -17.79 -18.20 -5.77
CA GLY A 284 -18.99 -18.81 -5.19
C GLY A 284 -19.41 -18.26 -3.83
N MET A 285 -18.85 -17.14 -3.37
CA MET A 285 -19.43 -16.41 -2.23
C MET A 285 -20.73 -15.72 -2.67
N THR A 286 -21.74 -15.67 -1.79
CA THR A 286 -22.97 -14.93 -2.14
C THR A 286 -22.68 -13.43 -2.25
N PRO A 287 -23.33 -12.71 -3.19
CA PRO A 287 -23.16 -11.27 -3.31
C PRO A 287 -23.41 -10.54 -1.98
N GLU A 288 -24.41 -10.97 -1.22
CA GLU A 288 -24.76 -10.38 0.08
C GLU A 288 -23.59 -10.47 1.08
N LYS A 289 -22.92 -11.62 1.15
CA LYS A 289 -21.78 -11.83 2.05
C LYS A 289 -20.57 -11.01 1.59
N ALA A 290 -20.29 -10.97 0.30
CA ALA A 290 -19.20 -10.17 -0.27
C ALA A 290 -19.43 -8.66 -0.04
N ILE A 291 -20.65 -8.15 -0.27
CA ILE A 291 -21.02 -6.76 0.00
C ILE A 291 -20.89 -6.45 1.50
N TYR A 292 -21.35 -7.35 2.36
CA TYR A 292 -21.25 -7.19 3.81
C TYR A 292 -19.80 -7.04 4.27
N ALA A 293 -18.89 -7.87 3.74
CA ALA A 293 -17.46 -7.84 4.03
C ALA A 293 -16.72 -6.60 3.46
N CYS A 294 -17.32 -5.89 2.48
CA CYS A 294 -16.76 -4.66 1.92
C CYS A 294 -17.45 -3.38 2.41
N THR A 295 -18.45 -3.47 3.29
CA THR A 295 -19.24 -2.31 3.73
C THR A 295 -19.45 -2.28 5.24
N TYR A 296 -20.26 -3.20 5.77
CA TYR A 296 -20.66 -3.19 7.19
C TYR A 296 -19.54 -3.67 8.11
N THR A 297 -18.87 -4.77 7.79
CA THR A 297 -17.82 -5.32 8.65
C THR A 297 -16.65 -4.35 8.83
N PRO A 298 -16.07 -3.76 7.74
CA PRO A 298 -15.00 -2.78 7.92
C PRO A 298 -15.47 -1.53 8.69
N ALA A 299 -16.71 -1.05 8.48
CA ALA A 299 -17.26 0.06 9.27
C ALA A 299 -17.36 -0.29 10.76
N GLN A 300 -17.81 -1.51 11.11
CA GLN A 300 -17.88 -1.95 12.49
C GLN A 300 -16.49 -2.13 13.10
N ARG A 301 -15.55 -2.71 12.35
CA ARG A 301 -14.15 -2.84 12.76
C ARG A 301 -13.56 -1.50 13.15
N MET A 302 -13.73 -0.47 12.32
CA MET A 302 -13.19 0.88 12.54
C MET A 302 -14.12 1.78 13.38
N ARG A 303 -15.21 1.21 13.94
CA ARG A 303 -16.18 1.94 14.77
C ARG A 303 -16.81 3.15 14.07
N MET A 304 -16.92 3.09 12.77
CA MET A 304 -17.59 4.10 11.94
C MET A 304 -19.11 3.89 12.02
N HIS A 305 -19.74 4.36 13.11
CA HIS A 305 -21.15 4.10 13.38
C HIS A 305 -22.11 4.84 12.47
N ASP A 306 -21.65 5.78 11.68
CA ASP A 306 -22.45 6.62 10.78
C ASP A 306 -22.59 6.07 9.36
N ARG A 307 -21.88 4.98 8.98
CA ARG A 307 -21.81 4.46 7.61
C ARG A 307 -21.79 2.91 7.54
N GLY A 308 -21.57 2.33 6.36
CA GLY A 308 -21.49 0.88 6.13
C GLY A 308 -22.85 0.16 6.08
N ALA A 309 -23.96 0.87 6.26
CA ALA A 309 -25.31 0.33 6.17
C ALA A 309 -26.30 1.36 5.61
N ILE A 310 -27.30 0.89 4.89
CA ILE A 310 -28.45 1.72 4.44
C ILE A 310 -29.52 1.64 5.50
N ALA A 311 -29.56 2.66 6.37
CA ALA A 311 -30.52 2.74 7.48
C ALA A 311 -30.74 4.20 7.90
N PRO A 312 -31.89 4.54 8.47
CA PRO A 312 -32.16 5.91 8.95
C PRO A 312 -31.07 6.43 9.89
N GLY A 313 -30.61 7.66 9.63
CA GLY A 313 -29.55 8.34 10.37
C GLY A 313 -28.13 8.05 9.89
N LYS A 314 -27.91 7.04 9.02
CA LYS A 314 -26.62 6.76 8.40
C LYS A 314 -26.35 7.73 7.25
N THR A 315 -25.09 8.01 6.99
CA THR A 315 -24.63 8.81 5.85
C THR A 315 -25.10 8.17 4.53
N ALA A 316 -25.65 8.98 3.64
CA ALA A 316 -26.22 8.49 2.38
C ALA A 316 -25.13 8.30 1.31
N ASP A 317 -24.14 7.45 1.62
CA ASP A 317 -23.13 6.97 0.69
C ASP A 317 -23.58 5.61 0.14
N PHE A 318 -23.90 5.56 -1.15
CA PHE A 318 -24.44 4.35 -1.75
C PHE A 318 -24.13 4.23 -3.25
N LEU A 319 -24.23 3.00 -3.74
CA LEU A 319 -24.08 2.65 -5.15
C LEU A 319 -25.41 2.16 -5.69
N LEU A 320 -25.69 2.45 -6.96
CA LEU A 320 -26.71 1.77 -7.75
C LEU A 320 -26.03 0.82 -8.73
N LEU A 321 -26.40 -0.47 -8.64
CA LEU A 321 -25.86 -1.55 -9.46
C LEU A 321 -26.95 -2.10 -10.35
N SER A 322 -26.61 -2.41 -11.62
CA SER A 322 -27.50 -3.12 -12.53
C SER A 322 -27.48 -4.63 -12.32
N ASP A 323 -26.35 -5.17 -11.84
CA ASP A 323 -26.14 -6.60 -11.68
C ASP A 323 -25.24 -6.91 -10.49
N LEU A 324 -25.56 -7.97 -9.75
CA LEU A 324 -24.84 -8.37 -8.54
C LEU A 324 -23.68 -9.34 -8.82
N GLU A 325 -23.74 -10.12 -9.89
CA GLU A 325 -22.68 -11.08 -10.22
C GLU A 325 -21.47 -10.36 -10.82
N THR A 326 -21.71 -9.43 -11.72
CA THR A 326 -20.67 -8.60 -12.33
C THR A 326 -20.34 -7.37 -11.50
N PHE A 327 -21.18 -7.04 -10.52
CA PHE A 327 -21.08 -5.84 -9.68
C PHE A 327 -20.87 -4.58 -10.53
N GLU A 328 -21.76 -4.38 -11.50
CA GLU A 328 -21.70 -3.27 -12.44
C GLU A 328 -22.24 -2.00 -11.79
N ILE A 329 -21.32 -1.04 -11.52
CA ILE A 329 -21.63 0.22 -10.87
C ILE A 329 -22.13 1.21 -11.92
N GLU A 330 -23.41 1.58 -11.85
CA GLU A 330 -23.96 2.61 -12.71
C GLU A 330 -23.82 4.02 -12.12
N GLN A 331 -24.07 4.15 -10.82
CA GLN A 331 -24.03 5.44 -10.14
C GLN A 331 -23.44 5.31 -8.75
N VAL A 332 -22.69 6.33 -8.33
CA VAL A 332 -22.17 6.48 -6.96
C VAL A 332 -22.68 7.78 -6.37
N TYR A 333 -23.16 7.69 -5.15
CA TYR A 333 -23.66 8.82 -4.38
C TYR A 333 -22.85 9.00 -3.11
N LYS A 334 -22.47 10.25 -2.81
CA LYS A 334 -21.84 10.69 -1.56
C LYS A 334 -22.76 11.67 -0.85
N LYS A 335 -23.12 11.35 0.40
CA LYS A 335 -24.04 12.19 1.19
C LYS A 335 -25.32 12.55 0.42
N GLY A 336 -25.80 11.61 -0.41
CA GLY A 336 -26.97 11.79 -1.26
C GLY A 336 -26.73 12.56 -2.56
N GLU A 337 -25.54 13.08 -2.83
CA GLU A 337 -25.21 13.73 -4.09
C GLU A 337 -24.59 12.76 -5.08
N LEU A 338 -25.04 12.85 -6.35
CA LEU A 338 -24.50 12.04 -7.45
C LEU A 338 -23.06 12.51 -7.78
N VAL A 339 -22.08 11.67 -7.53
CA VAL A 339 -20.65 11.98 -7.75
C VAL A 339 -20.05 11.20 -8.93
N TYR A 340 -20.69 10.12 -9.35
CA TYR A 340 -20.27 9.34 -10.53
C TYR A 340 -21.48 8.72 -11.23
N GLU A 341 -21.44 8.70 -12.56
CA GLU A 341 -22.41 8.02 -13.42
C GLU A 341 -21.68 7.40 -14.61
N SER A 342 -21.82 6.09 -14.81
CA SER A 342 -21.07 5.33 -15.84
C SER A 342 -21.37 5.80 -17.27
N ALA A 343 -22.59 6.34 -17.52
CA ALA A 343 -23.01 6.84 -18.82
C ALA A 343 -22.41 8.21 -19.19
N ARG A 344 -21.68 8.87 -18.27
CA ARG A 344 -21.10 10.21 -18.49
C ARG A 344 -19.58 10.16 -18.41
N PRO A 345 -18.88 11.03 -19.16
CA PRO A 345 -17.45 11.24 -18.94
C PRO A 345 -17.20 11.64 -17.50
N TYR A 346 -16.29 10.93 -16.83
CA TYR A 346 -15.82 11.27 -15.50
C TYR A 346 -14.42 11.84 -15.64
N VAL A 347 -14.27 13.14 -15.40
CA VAL A 347 -13.03 13.89 -15.62
C VAL A 347 -12.52 14.39 -14.29
N GLN A 348 -11.27 14.08 -14.00
CA GLN A 348 -10.58 14.59 -12.82
C GLN A 348 -10.33 16.09 -12.97
N GLU A 349 -10.77 16.86 -11.98
CA GLU A 349 -10.33 18.26 -11.85
C GLU A 349 -8.93 18.29 -11.23
N MET A 350 -7.97 18.81 -11.99
CA MET A 350 -6.60 18.95 -11.51
C MET A 350 -6.51 20.15 -10.56
N LYS A 351 -5.91 19.93 -9.40
CA LYS A 351 -5.54 21.01 -8.46
C LYS A 351 -4.07 21.38 -8.71
N GLU A 352 -3.75 22.67 -8.61
CA GLU A 352 -2.36 23.13 -8.55
C GLU A 352 -1.73 22.68 -7.23
N GLU A 353 -0.41 22.57 -7.18
CA GLU A 353 0.45 22.11 -6.09
C GLU A 353 -0.23 21.88 -4.72
N GLN A 354 -0.30 20.61 -4.29
CA GLN A 354 -1.02 20.22 -3.08
C GLN A 354 -0.13 20.21 -1.83
N PHE A 355 1.20 20.25 -2.01
CA PHE A 355 2.18 20.09 -0.94
C PHE A 355 3.08 21.32 -0.79
N PRO A 356 3.69 21.55 0.39
CA PRO A 356 4.67 22.61 0.60
C PRO A 356 5.93 22.42 -0.29
N GLU A 357 6.59 23.52 -0.63
CA GLU A 357 7.75 23.56 -1.55
C GLU A 357 8.84 22.53 -1.20
N HIS A 358 9.13 22.33 0.09
CA HIS A 358 10.18 21.39 0.52
C HIS A 358 9.84 19.91 0.23
N PHE A 359 8.57 19.58 -0.03
CA PHE A 359 8.17 18.24 -0.46
C PHE A 359 8.65 17.93 -1.88
N TYR A 360 8.85 18.95 -2.69
CA TYR A 360 9.41 18.83 -4.05
C TYR A 360 10.95 18.89 -4.08
N GLN A 361 11.61 18.90 -2.92
CA GLN A 361 13.07 19.01 -2.75
C GLN A 361 13.60 17.92 -1.82
N SER A 362 13.14 16.69 -1.98
CA SER A 362 13.45 15.58 -1.08
C SER A 362 14.74 14.84 -1.40
N VAL A 363 15.35 15.08 -2.57
CA VAL A 363 16.61 14.45 -2.99
C VAL A 363 17.76 15.44 -2.86
N LYS A 364 18.56 15.26 -1.79
CA LYS A 364 19.70 16.15 -1.46
C LYS A 364 21.04 15.54 -1.87
N LEU A 365 21.04 14.67 -2.87
CA LEU A 365 22.25 14.09 -3.47
C LEU A 365 22.80 14.99 -4.55
N ALA A 366 24.13 15.15 -4.58
CA ALA A 366 24.82 15.64 -5.76
C ALA A 366 24.77 14.61 -6.89
N GLU A 367 24.95 15.05 -8.13
CA GLU A 367 25.06 14.13 -9.26
C GLU A 367 26.20 13.12 -9.03
N LEU A 368 25.92 11.85 -9.31
CA LEU A 368 26.86 10.74 -9.18
C LEU A 368 27.76 10.64 -10.40
N THR A 369 28.90 10.02 -10.21
CA THR A 369 29.89 9.69 -11.23
C THR A 369 30.02 8.17 -11.38
N GLU A 370 30.67 7.70 -12.43
CA GLU A 370 30.95 6.26 -12.56
C GLU A 370 31.77 5.69 -11.39
N ASN A 371 32.59 6.53 -10.74
CA ASN A 371 33.38 6.11 -9.58
C ASN A 371 32.51 5.77 -8.35
N ASP A 372 31.30 6.30 -8.26
CA ASP A 372 30.37 6.00 -7.16
C ASP A 372 29.85 4.56 -7.21
N PHE A 373 30.06 3.85 -8.32
CA PHE A 373 29.72 2.44 -8.53
C PHE A 373 30.92 1.50 -8.47
N ASN A 374 32.08 1.96 -8.01
CA ASN A 374 33.24 1.13 -7.76
C ASN A 374 33.13 0.40 -6.42
N ILE A 375 33.53 -0.88 -6.39
CA ILE A 375 33.67 -1.64 -5.14
C ILE A 375 35.17 -1.84 -4.88
N THR A 376 35.68 -1.16 -3.87
CA THR A 376 37.10 -1.26 -3.48
C THR A 376 37.39 -2.56 -2.74
N ILE A 377 38.49 -3.21 -3.11
CA ILE A 377 39.05 -4.39 -2.44
C ILE A 377 40.54 -4.15 -2.15
N PRO A 378 41.16 -4.90 -1.22
CA PRO A 378 42.60 -4.86 -1.05
C PRO A 378 43.34 -5.17 -2.36
N GLU A 379 44.36 -4.40 -2.72
CA GLU A 379 45.14 -4.59 -3.95
C GLU A 379 45.80 -6.01 -4.05
N SER A 380 46.00 -6.65 -2.91
CA SER A 380 46.56 -8.01 -2.84
C SER A 380 45.55 -9.12 -3.19
N LEU A 381 44.25 -8.80 -3.31
CA LEU A 381 43.21 -9.77 -3.62
C LEU A 381 42.95 -9.84 -5.11
N GLU A 382 43.26 -10.98 -5.74
CA GLU A 382 42.94 -11.28 -7.14
C GLU A 382 41.48 -11.70 -7.34
N SER A 383 40.78 -12.11 -6.29
CA SER A 383 39.35 -12.42 -6.28
C SER A 383 38.79 -12.41 -4.86
N SER A 384 37.47 -12.23 -4.72
CA SER A 384 36.78 -12.33 -3.45
C SER A 384 35.51 -13.16 -3.55
N LYS A 385 35.21 -13.98 -2.54
CA LYS A 385 33.92 -14.65 -2.40
C LYS A 385 32.89 -13.62 -1.94
N CYS A 386 31.85 -13.40 -2.74
CA CYS A 386 30.83 -12.36 -2.51
C CYS A 386 29.47 -12.98 -2.25
N ARG A 387 28.66 -12.28 -1.44
CA ARG A 387 27.23 -12.52 -1.27
C ARG A 387 26.47 -11.93 -2.44
N ILE A 388 25.45 -12.63 -2.91
CA ILE A 388 24.65 -12.23 -4.07
C ILE A 388 23.18 -12.32 -3.70
N ILE A 389 22.43 -11.23 -3.88
CA ILE A 389 20.99 -11.20 -3.76
C ILE A 389 20.42 -11.91 -4.98
N ASN A 390 19.64 -12.97 -4.77
CA ASN A 390 18.96 -13.68 -5.84
C ASN A 390 17.46 -13.40 -5.80
N VAL A 391 16.94 -12.74 -6.84
CA VAL A 391 15.52 -12.42 -7.03
C VAL A 391 14.84 -13.57 -7.75
N GLN A 392 13.68 -14.01 -7.24
CA GLN A 392 12.90 -15.10 -7.80
C GLN A 392 11.49 -14.62 -8.15
N ASN A 393 11.03 -14.95 -9.36
CA ASN A 393 9.65 -14.68 -9.76
C ASN A 393 8.64 -15.39 -8.84
N GLY A 394 7.51 -14.73 -8.58
CA GLY A 394 6.43 -15.26 -7.73
C GLY A 394 6.49 -14.82 -6.26
N SER A 395 7.54 -14.11 -5.83
CA SER A 395 7.66 -13.60 -4.46
C SER A 395 8.52 -12.35 -4.41
N THR A 396 8.22 -11.43 -3.49
CA THR A 396 9.11 -10.31 -3.13
C THR A 396 10.25 -10.74 -2.19
N PHE A 397 10.22 -11.99 -1.72
CA PHE A 397 11.33 -12.57 -0.96
C PHE A 397 12.51 -12.84 -1.90
N THR A 398 13.70 -12.72 -1.33
CA THR A 398 14.96 -13.03 -2.03
C THR A 398 15.62 -14.24 -1.42
N SER A 399 16.64 -14.75 -2.05
CA SER A 399 17.57 -15.74 -1.46
C SER A 399 19.00 -15.26 -1.57
N GLU A 400 19.89 -15.83 -0.76
CA GLU A 400 21.32 -15.55 -0.78
C GLU A 400 22.03 -16.66 -1.57
N THR A 401 22.90 -16.26 -2.50
CA THR A 401 23.86 -17.15 -3.18
C THR A 401 25.26 -16.56 -3.08
N HIS A 402 26.28 -17.35 -3.38
CA HIS A 402 27.67 -16.94 -3.27
C HIS A 402 28.43 -17.28 -4.54
N ASP A 403 29.36 -16.40 -4.94
CA ASP A 403 30.32 -16.70 -6.02
C ASP A 403 31.63 -15.93 -5.83
N ARG A 404 32.68 -16.33 -6.53
CA ARG A 404 33.95 -15.61 -6.59
C ARG A 404 33.96 -14.62 -7.74
N ILE A 405 34.24 -13.39 -7.40
CA ILE A 405 34.37 -12.29 -8.37
C ILE A 405 35.81 -11.85 -8.44
N GLU A 406 36.33 -11.68 -9.63
CA GLU A 406 37.71 -11.27 -9.88
C GLU A 406 37.93 -9.84 -9.38
N GLY A 407 39.15 -9.57 -8.90
CA GLY A 407 39.63 -8.27 -8.50
C GLY A 407 40.75 -7.79 -9.41
N LYS A 408 40.77 -6.51 -9.74
CA LYS A 408 41.80 -5.89 -10.56
C LYS A 408 42.06 -4.46 -10.08
N GLU A 409 43.33 -4.11 -9.89
CA GLU A 409 43.75 -2.75 -9.53
C GLU A 409 43.03 -2.22 -8.26
N GLY A 410 42.82 -3.08 -7.26
CA GLY A 410 42.16 -2.72 -6.01
C GLY A 410 40.63 -2.54 -6.14
N GLN A 411 40.03 -3.00 -7.22
CA GLN A 411 38.59 -2.95 -7.46
C GLN A 411 38.02 -4.33 -7.83
N LEU A 412 36.77 -4.59 -7.45
CA LEU A 412 36.02 -5.77 -7.84
C LEU A 412 35.53 -5.60 -9.30
N SER A 413 35.87 -6.56 -10.18
CA SER A 413 35.51 -6.51 -11.62
C SER A 413 34.07 -7.00 -11.84
N TRP A 414 33.11 -6.39 -11.17
CA TRP A 414 31.71 -6.83 -11.20
C TRP A 414 31.06 -6.68 -12.59
N GLU A 415 31.47 -5.70 -13.41
CA GLU A 415 30.96 -5.50 -14.78
C GLU A 415 31.34 -6.65 -15.72
N GLU A 416 32.42 -7.39 -15.42
CA GLU A 416 32.89 -8.56 -16.18
C GLU A 416 32.25 -9.87 -15.67
N SER A 417 31.47 -9.78 -14.57
CA SER A 417 30.77 -10.93 -13.95
C SER A 417 29.36 -11.11 -14.54
N PRO A 418 28.70 -12.26 -14.31
CA PRO A 418 27.32 -12.46 -14.74
C PRO A 418 26.29 -11.72 -13.87
N TYR A 419 26.74 -10.96 -12.87
CA TYR A 419 25.91 -10.33 -11.87
C TYR A 419 25.72 -8.83 -12.16
N GLY A 420 24.55 -8.29 -11.79
CA GLY A 420 24.35 -6.85 -11.73
C GLY A 420 24.90 -6.27 -10.43
N LEU A 421 25.27 -4.99 -10.45
CA LEU A 421 25.46 -4.20 -9.24
C LEU A 421 24.13 -3.69 -8.74
N ILE A 422 23.89 -3.76 -7.43
CA ILE A 422 22.86 -3.02 -6.73
C ILE A 422 23.53 -2.04 -5.77
N ALA A 423 23.12 -0.78 -5.79
CA ALA A 423 23.68 0.26 -4.96
C ALA A 423 22.57 1.10 -4.32
N THR A 424 22.77 1.48 -3.07
CA THR A 424 21.86 2.37 -2.32
C THR A 424 22.62 3.60 -1.85
N PHE A 425 22.01 4.79 -2.01
CA PHE A 425 22.57 6.07 -1.62
C PHE A 425 21.57 6.80 -0.71
N GLU A 426 22.01 7.18 0.49
CA GLU A 426 21.22 8.01 1.39
C GLU A 426 20.95 9.37 0.72
N ARG A 427 19.66 9.71 0.54
CA ARG A 427 19.27 10.89 -0.26
C ARG A 427 18.81 12.10 0.56
N TYR A 428 18.70 11.97 1.87
CA TYR A 428 18.16 13.00 2.76
C TYR A 428 19.21 14.01 3.23
N GLY A 429 20.50 13.75 2.95
CA GLY A 429 21.62 14.58 3.38
C GLY A 429 21.91 14.49 4.86
N LYS A 430 21.61 13.34 5.49
CA LYS A 430 21.82 13.08 6.92
C LYS A 430 23.23 12.58 7.24
N ASN A 431 23.70 11.57 6.53
CA ASN A 431 24.97 10.91 6.84
C ASN A 431 25.84 10.62 5.60
N GLY A 432 25.25 10.69 4.38
CA GLY A 432 25.94 10.40 3.12
C GLY A 432 26.31 8.93 2.95
N ASN A 433 25.66 8.04 3.66
CA ASN A 433 25.86 6.59 3.56
C ASN A 433 25.58 6.09 2.13
N ARG A 434 26.34 5.07 1.75
CA ARG A 434 26.15 4.32 0.52
C ARG A 434 26.52 2.86 0.72
N ALA A 435 25.83 1.97 0.04
CA ALA A 435 26.10 0.55 0.09
C ALA A 435 26.08 -0.06 -1.32
N HIS A 436 26.86 -1.13 -1.50
CA HIS A 436 26.96 -1.89 -2.74
C HIS A 436 26.72 -3.37 -2.47
N GLY A 437 26.03 -4.02 -3.37
CA GLY A 437 25.78 -5.45 -3.39
C GLY A 437 25.80 -6.02 -4.81
N LEU A 438 25.77 -7.32 -4.93
CA LEU A 438 25.60 -8.00 -6.19
C LEU A 438 24.20 -8.62 -6.27
N ILE A 439 23.62 -8.65 -7.48
CA ILE A 439 22.25 -9.12 -7.69
C ILE A 439 22.16 -10.02 -8.93
N THR A 440 21.26 -10.99 -8.86
CA THR A 440 20.97 -11.93 -9.94
C THR A 440 19.51 -12.41 -9.88
N GLY A 441 19.16 -13.38 -10.72
CA GLY A 441 17.82 -13.99 -10.76
C GLY A 441 16.91 -13.31 -11.79
N ASP A 442 15.63 -13.20 -11.48
CA ASP A 442 14.60 -12.65 -12.37
C ASP A 442 14.58 -11.10 -12.36
N VAL A 443 15.74 -10.49 -12.44
CA VAL A 443 16.01 -9.05 -12.48
C VAL A 443 16.62 -8.68 -13.85
N LEU A 444 16.78 -7.38 -14.15
CA LEU A 444 17.36 -6.97 -15.46
C LEU A 444 18.71 -7.65 -15.73
N LYS A 445 18.96 -7.93 -17.02
CA LYS A 445 20.19 -8.62 -17.52
C LYS A 445 21.13 -7.65 -18.25
N ARG A 446 20.72 -6.43 -18.50
CA ARG A 446 21.48 -5.35 -19.16
C ARG A 446 20.87 -4.00 -18.87
N GLY A 447 21.60 -2.92 -19.13
CA GLY A 447 21.15 -1.56 -18.83
C GLY A 447 21.13 -1.28 -17.34
N ALA A 448 20.34 -0.32 -16.92
CA ALA A 448 20.19 0.08 -15.52
C ALA A 448 18.79 0.61 -15.20
N VAL A 449 18.41 0.54 -13.93
CA VAL A 449 17.25 1.19 -13.35
C VAL A 449 17.66 1.90 -12.06
N ALA A 450 17.12 3.09 -11.84
CA ALA A 450 17.27 3.85 -10.60
C ALA A 450 15.90 4.28 -10.08
N THR A 451 15.70 4.27 -8.76
CA THR A 451 14.44 4.67 -8.14
C THR A 451 14.63 5.25 -6.76
N THR A 452 13.80 6.24 -6.42
CA THR A 452 13.52 6.68 -5.04
C THR A 452 12.26 6.04 -4.47
N TYR A 453 11.49 5.32 -5.28
CA TYR A 453 10.39 4.49 -4.84
C TYR A 453 10.94 3.13 -4.40
N SER A 454 11.48 3.08 -3.17
CA SER A 454 12.19 1.92 -2.59
C SER A 454 11.79 1.75 -1.13
N HIS A 455 10.93 0.77 -0.87
CA HIS A 455 10.32 0.52 0.43
C HIS A 455 11.33 0.13 1.52
N ASP A 456 11.20 0.64 2.76
CA ASP A 456 10.33 1.75 3.17
C ASP A 456 11.16 3.02 3.33
N ASN A 457 12.51 2.89 3.30
CA ASN A 457 13.43 4.01 3.54
C ASN A 457 13.47 5.05 2.41
N HIS A 458 13.03 4.70 1.21
CA HIS A 458 13.00 5.54 0.02
C HIS A 458 14.33 6.22 -0.35
N ASN A 459 15.44 5.60 -0.02
CA ASN A 459 16.75 6.01 -0.50
C ASN A 459 16.88 5.77 -2.02
N LEU A 460 17.86 6.41 -2.66
CA LEU A 460 18.10 6.17 -4.07
C LEU A 460 18.69 4.76 -4.26
N LEU A 461 17.91 3.86 -4.85
CA LEU A 461 18.30 2.50 -5.22
C LEU A 461 18.64 2.47 -6.71
N VAL A 462 19.79 1.89 -7.06
CA VAL A 462 20.25 1.76 -8.44
C VAL A 462 20.68 0.32 -8.71
N ILE A 463 20.18 -0.27 -9.80
CA ILE A 463 20.59 -1.60 -10.26
C ILE A 463 21.05 -1.50 -11.71
N GLY A 464 22.16 -2.15 -12.06
CA GLY A 464 22.62 -2.15 -13.46
C GLY A 464 23.77 -3.08 -13.73
N HIS A 465 24.10 -3.19 -15.03
CA HIS A 465 25.17 -4.04 -15.55
C HIS A 465 26.36 -3.27 -16.10
N ASN A 466 26.32 -1.93 -16.08
CA ASN A 466 27.43 -1.06 -16.40
C ASN A 466 27.29 0.29 -15.68
N LYS A 467 28.41 0.90 -15.34
CA LYS A 467 28.48 2.14 -14.56
C LYS A 467 27.87 3.33 -15.28
N GLN A 468 28.03 3.41 -16.60
CA GLN A 468 27.53 4.53 -17.41
C GLN A 468 26.01 4.61 -17.37
N ASP A 469 25.30 3.50 -17.64
CA ASP A 469 23.83 3.47 -17.59
C ASP A 469 23.30 3.71 -16.16
N MET A 470 24.00 3.16 -15.14
CA MET A 470 23.67 3.38 -13.72
C MET A 470 23.78 4.86 -13.33
N MET A 471 24.87 5.51 -13.73
CA MET A 471 25.09 6.94 -13.48
C MET A 471 24.02 7.80 -14.15
N ILE A 472 23.68 7.51 -15.40
CA ILE A 472 22.65 8.25 -16.15
C ILE A 472 21.29 8.08 -15.49
N ALA A 473 20.90 6.84 -15.14
CA ALA A 473 19.62 6.55 -14.49
C ALA A 473 19.50 7.26 -13.14
N ALA A 474 20.54 7.17 -12.30
CA ALA A 474 20.60 7.83 -11.00
C ALA A 474 20.48 9.36 -11.12
N ASN A 475 21.24 9.98 -12.04
CA ASN A 475 21.26 11.42 -12.22
C ASN A 475 19.95 11.97 -12.81
N GLU A 476 19.23 11.19 -13.64
CA GLU A 476 17.88 11.56 -14.07
C GLU A 476 16.91 11.61 -12.87
N VAL A 477 16.95 10.61 -11.99
CA VAL A 477 16.11 10.59 -10.77
C VAL A 477 16.48 11.76 -9.84
N ILE A 478 17.77 12.04 -9.63
CA ILE A 478 18.24 13.17 -8.80
C ILE A 478 17.72 14.50 -9.36
N ARG A 479 17.87 14.74 -10.66
CA ARG A 479 17.43 15.99 -11.31
C ARG A 479 15.92 16.21 -11.26
N LYS A 480 15.14 15.12 -11.30
CA LYS A 480 13.68 15.15 -11.21
C LYS A 480 13.15 15.16 -9.77
N GLN A 481 14.06 15.18 -8.78
CA GLN A 481 13.73 15.11 -7.34
C GLN A 481 12.96 13.85 -6.95
N GLY A 482 13.16 12.76 -7.70
CA GLY A 482 12.59 11.45 -7.45
C GLY A 482 11.93 10.83 -8.69
N GLY A 483 11.69 9.54 -8.58
CA GLY A 483 11.05 8.77 -9.65
C GLY A 483 11.67 7.41 -9.89
N VAL A 484 11.31 6.81 -11.02
CA VAL A 484 11.86 5.55 -11.51
C VAL A 484 12.35 5.75 -12.95
N CYS A 485 13.65 5.55 -13.19
CA CYS A 485 14.29 5.74 -14.49
C CYS A 485 14.96 4.46 -14.98
N CYS A 486 14.68 4.07 -16.23
CA CYS A 486 15.28 2.93 -16.90
C CYS A 486 16.16 3.43 -18.07
N VAL A 487 17.41 2.92 -18.14
CA VAL A 487 18.43 3.35 -19.11
C VAL A 487 19.07 2.14 -19.79
N HIS A 488 19.36 2.25 -21.09
CA HIS A 488 20.17 1.29 -21.84
C HIS A 488 20.96 1.97 -22.93
N ASP A 489 22.23 1.58 -23.08
CA ASP A 489 23.18 2.14 -24.04
C ASP A 489 23.23 3.68 -24.01
N GLY A 490 23.28 4.26 -22.81
CA GLY A 490 23.32 5.71 -22.58
C GLY A 490 22.02 6.47 -22.88
N LYS A 491 20.91 5.77 -23.13
CA LYS A 491 19.61 6.38 -23.46
C LYS A 491 18.56 6.04 -22.40
N VAL A 492 17.83 7.06 -21.95
CA VAL A 492 16.64 6.88 -21.12
C VAL A 492 15.56 6.22 -21.95
N LEU A 493 15.16 5.01 -21.55
CA LEU A 493 14.07 4.25 -22.16
C LEU A 493 12.71 4.64 -21.56
N SER A 494 12.67 4.86 -20.25
CA SER A 494 11.45 5.24 -19.54
C SER A 494 11.79 6.03 -18.28
N MET A 495 10.90 6.97 -17.91
CA MET A 495 10.97 7.74 -16.67
C MET A 495 9.57 7.97 -16.11
N ILE A 496 9.37 7.67 -14.84
CA ILE A 496 8.20 8.08 -14.05
C ILE A 496 8.69 9.15 -13.08
N PRO A 497 8.36 10.43 -13.29
CA PRO A 497 8.70 11.48 -12.33
C PRO A 497 7.80 11.38 -11.09
N LEU A 498 8.40 11.40 -9.90
CA LEU A 498 7.71 11.39 -8.62
C LEU A 498 8.21 12.56 -7.77
N PRO A 499 7.83 13.81 -8.12
CA PRO A 499 8.43 14.99 -7.53
C PRO A 499 8.05 15.23 -6.06
N VAL A 500 6.90 14.72 -5.61
CA VAL A 500 6.44 14.89 -4.23
C VAL A 500 7.04 13.80 -3.35
N GLY A 501 7.96 14.19 -2.49
CA GLY A 501 8.67 13.27 -1.61
C GLY A 501 9.58 12.24 -2.31
N GLY A 502 9.71 12.33 -3.63
CA GLY A 502 10.37 11.29 -4.44
C GLY A 502 9.54 10.04 -4.63
N ILE A 503 8.26 10.05 -4.25
CA ILE A 503 7.38 8.87 -4.25
C ILE A 503 5.99 9.09 -4.86
N LEU A 504 5.52 10.36 -4.97
CA LEU A 504 4.20 10.66 -5.53
C LEU A 504 4.28 11.60 -6.73
N SER A 505 3.32 11.42 -7.64
CA SER A 505 3.03 12.26 -8.80
C SER A 505 1.67 12.94 -8.63
N GLU A 506 1.57 14.21 -9.06
CA GLU A 506 0.29 14.94 -9.12
C GLU A 506 -0.43 14.78 -10.45
N GLU A 507 0.18 14.05 -11.38
CA GLU A 507 -0.41 13.75 -12.69
C GLU A 507 -1.70 12.92 -12.57
N PRO A 508 -2.61 13.03 -13.54
CA PRO A 508 -3.79 12.16 -13.62
C PRO A 508 -3.43 10.68 -13.59
N MET A 509 -4.29 9.87 -12.97
CA MET A 509 -4.06 8.43 -12.81
C MET A 509 -3.81 7.70 -14.13
N ASP A 510 -4.50 8.07 -15.20
CA ASP A 510 -4.32 7.46 -16.52
C ASP A 510 -2.95 7.78 -17.15
N ILE A 511 -2.37 8.93 -16.82
CA ILE A 511 -1.01 9.31 -17.26
C ILE A 511 0.02 8.47 -16.50
N VAL A 512 -0.07 8.44 -15.15
CA VAL A 512 0.87 7.65 -14.32
C VAL A 512 0.76 6.16 -14.66
N SER A 513 -0.46 5.64 -14.86
CA SER A 513 -0.69 4.25 -15.29
C SER A 513 0.03 3.90 -16.60
N LYS A 514 -0.04 4.78 -17.60
CA LYS A 514 0.69 4.60 -18.87
C LYS A 514 2.21 4.65 -18.67
N GLN A 515 2.71 5.52 -17.78
CA GLN A 515 4.14 5.59 -17.45
C GLN A 515 4.60 4.30 -16.76
N VAL A 516 3.83 3.77 -15.80
CA VAL A 516 4.12 2.49 -15.10
C VAL A 516 4.14 1.34 -16.11
N GLN A 517 3.16 1.26 -17.01
CA GLN A 517 3.14 0.24 -18.05
C GLN A 517 4.36 0.35 -18.98
N HIS A 518 4.70 1.57 -19.43
CA HIS A 518 5.86 1.79 -20.30
C HIS A 518 7.19 1.44 -19.60
N LEU A 519 7.33 1.78 -18.31
CA LEU A 519 8.48 1.37 -17.51
C LEU A 519 8.58 -0.15 -17.38
N THR A 520 7.46 -0.80 -17.09
CA THR A 520 7.39 -2.27 -16.98
C THR A 520 7.81 -2.94 -18.28
N ASP A 521 7.34 -2.45 -19.43
CA ASP A 521 7.72 -2.97 -20.74
C ASP A 521 9.20 -2.73 -21.05
N ALA A 522 9.73 -1.55 -20.69
CA ALA A 522 11.14 -1.25 -20.83
C ALA A 522 12.02 -2.19 -20.00
N LEU A 523 11.71 -2.40 -18.72
CA LEU A 523 12.44 -3.32 -17.84
C LEU A 523 12.35 -4.77 -18.31
N LYS A 524 11.19 -5.23 -18.76
CA LYS A 524 11.03 -6.56 -19.35
C LYS A 524 11.88 -6.73 -20.64
N SER A 525 11.97 -5.68 -21.46
CA SER A 525 12.84 -5.70 -22.64
C SER A 525 14.33 -5.86 -22.30
N LEU A 526 14.72 -5.47 -21.08
CA LEU A 526 16.06 -5.63 -20.53
C LEU A 526 16.27 -6.95 -19.77
N GLY A 527 15.28 -7.83 -19.78
CA GLY A 527 15.35 -9.17 -19.20
C GLY A 527 14.81 -9.28 -17.77
N TYR A 528 14.05 -8.31 -17.29
CA TYR A 528 13.35 -8.41 -16.01
C TYR A 528 12.16 -9.35 -16.14
N GLU A 529 12.12 -10.46 -15.41
CA GLU A 529 11.13 -11.52 -15.58
C GLU A 529 10.12 -11.65 -14.42
N HIS A 530 10.29 -10.88 -13.34
CA HIS A 530 9.39 -10.94 -12.19
C HIS A 530 7.96 -10.51 -12.56
N TYR A 531 6.93 -11.20 -12.02
CA TYR A 531 5.52 -10.93 -12.32
C TYR A 531 5.08 -9.50 -11.95
N ASN A 532 5.62 -8.96 -10.85
CA ASN A 532 5.44 -7.56 -10.44
C ASN A 532 6.81 -6.87 -10.38
N VAL A 533 7.18 -6.24 -11.48
CA VAL A 533 8.50 -5.62 -11.67
C VAL A 533 8.73 -4.48 -10.67
N ILE A 534 7.74 -3.62 -10.47
CA ILE A 534 7.88 -2.44 -9.60
C ILE A 534 8.04 -2.87 -8.13
N MET A 535 7.17 -3.73 -7.63
CA MET A 535 7.23 -4.17 -6.23
C MET A 535 8.48 -5.01 -5.94
N SER A 536 8.92 -5.87 -6.87
CA SER A 536 10.15 -6.63 -6.68
C SER A 536 11.39 -5.73 -6.64
N LEU A 537 11.40 -4.64 -7.42
CA LEU A 537 12.45 -3.64 -7.39
C LEU A 537 12.43 -2.85 -6.07
N SER A 538 11.27 -2.32 -5.69
CA SER A 538 11.14 -1.45 -4.51
C SER A 538 11.42 -2.18 -3.19
N THR A 539 11.01 -3.44 -3.07
CA THR A 539 11.22 -4.24 -1.84
C THR A 539 12.63 -4.81 -1.67
N LEU A 540 13.57 -4.53 -2.58
CA LEU A 540 14.97 -4.92 -2.41
C LEU A 540 15.66 -4.16 -1.26
N SER A 541 15.13 -3.02 -0.86
CA SER A 541 15.60 -2.23 0.27
C SER A 541 14.78 -2.39 1.56
N LEU A 542 13.83 -3.33 1.61
CA LEU A 542 12.94 -3.56 2.74
C LEU A 542 13.55 -4.54 3.77
N PRO A 543 14.11 -4.08 4.91
CA PRO A 543 14.89 -4.93 5.81
C PRO A 543 14.04 -5.80 6.75
N VAL A 544 12.72 -5.84 6.57
CA VAL A 544 11.79 -6.76 7.26
C VAL A 544 11.29 -7.89 6.35
N SER A 545 11.65 -7.85 5.05
CA SER A 545 11.28 -8.88 4.07
C SER A 545 12.45 -9.84 3.79
N PRO A 546 12.37 -11.16 4.06
CA PRO A 546 13.48 -12.11 3.89
C PRO A 546 13.95 -12.27 2.43
N ALA A 547 15.18 -12.77 2.18
CA ALA A 547 16.20 -13.13 3.17
C ALA A 547 17.38 -12.14 3.18
N LEU A 548 17.96 -11.78 2.02
CA LEU A 548 19.06 -10.85 1.86
C LEU A 548 18.58 -9.58 1.16
N LYS A 549 18.73 -8.45 1.79
CA LYS A 549 18.30 -7.12 1.31
C LYS A 549 19.48 -6.14 1.34
N ILE A 550 19.27 -4.92 0.87
CA ILE A 550 20.27 -3.86 0.93
C ILE A 550 19.65 -2.53 1.41
N THR A 551 20.29 -1.89 2.37
CA THR A 551 19.97 -0.51 2.76
C THR A 551 21.22 0.35 2.60
N ASP A 552 21.15 1.62 2.93
CA ASP A 552 22.34 2.50 2.97
C ASP A 552 23.37 2.09 4.03
N HIS A 553 22.99 1.22 5.00
CA HIS A 553 23.87 0.62 6.00
C HIS A 553 24.63 -0.63 5.52
N GLY A 554 24.28 -1.18 4.34
CA GLY A 554 24.90 -2.38 3.80
C GLY A 554 23.91 -3.47 3.39
N LEU A 555 24.44 -4.68 3.15
CA LEU A 555 23.61 -5.87 2.98
C LEU A 555 23.02 -6.29 4.32
N ILE A 556 21.74 -6.65 4.30
CA ILE A 556 20.99 -7.05 5.50
C ILE A 556 20.58 -8.52 5.37
N ASN A 557 21.07 -9.35 6.30
CA ASN A 557 20.48 -10.66 6.52
C ASN A 557 19.25 -10.49 7.42
N VAL A 558 18.08 -10.47 6.80
CA VAL A 558 16.80 -10.19 7.48
C VAL A 558 16.47 -11.29 8.49
N ASN A 559 16.78 -12.55 8.18
CA ASN A 559 16.50 -13.68 9.09
C ASN A 559 17.31 -13.60 10.39
N GLU A 560 18.47 -12.96 10.36
CA GLU A 560 19.35 -12.77 11.53
C GLU A 560 19.24 -11.37 12.14
N GLY A 561 18.51 -10.45 11.49
CA GLY A 561 18.33 -9.08 11.94
C GLY A 561 19.65 -8.29 12.02
N LYS A 562 20.56 -8.48 11.07
CA LYS A 562 21.89 -7.84 11.10
C LYS A 562 22.43 -7.48 9.73
N THR A 563 23.33 -6.47 9.71
CA THR A 563 24.15 -6.17 8.54
C THR A 563 25.21 -7.25 8.33
N VAL A 564 25.48 -7.59 7.07
CA VAL A 564 26.52 -8.54 6.68
C VAL A 564 27.43 -7.94 5.61
N PRO A 565 28.73 -8.26 5.59
CA PRO A 565 29.64 -7.74 4.58
C PRO A 565 29.34 -8.37 3.21
N LEU A 566 29.57 -7.61 2.12
CA LEU A 566 29.49 -8.13 0.76
C LEU A 566 30.52 -9.26 0.55
N MET A 567 31.76 -9.01 0.95
CA MET A 567 32.85 -9.98 0.86
C MET A 567 32.86 -10.89 2.07
N MET A 568 33.02 -12.18 1.81
CA MET A 568 33.10 -13.24 2.83
C MET A 568 34.57 -13.59 3.10
N SER A 569 34.88 -13.95 4.35
CA SER A 569 36.17 -14.58 4.64
C SER A 569 36.25 -15.97 4.02
N ASP A 570 37.41 -16.36 3.51
CA ASP A 570 37.62 -17.71 2.91
C ASP A 570 37.46 -18.86 3.93
N GLU A 571 37.32 -18.54 5.23
CA GLU A 571 37.17 -19.50 6.34
C GLU A 571 35.72 -19.75 6.78
N ALA A 572 34.72 -19.18 6.10
CA ALA A 572 33.28 -19.28 6.46
C ALA A 572 32.50 -20.24 5.53
#